data_2e36ac200142fe94c5c5a05bc9fabdfb
#
_entry.id   2e36ac200142fe94c5c5a05bc9fabdfb
#
_cell.length_a   1.000
_cell.length_b   1.000
_cell.length_c   1.000
_cell.angle_alpha   90.00
_cell.angle_beta   90.00
_cell.angle_gamma   90.00
#
_symmetry.space_group_name_H-M   'P 1'
#
loop_
_entity.id
_entity.type
_entity.pdbx_description
1 polymer ?
#
loop_
_entity_poly.entity_id
_entity_poly.type
_entity_poly.pdbx_seq_one_letter_code
_entity_poly.pdbx_strand_id
1 'polypeptide(L)'
;LLSAAALTGCSGSSAMGATIPQTTSGETATPQTDAGIIASETTGSNNRLNEILERGYIEIATEPYFAPNEFIDPTKSGEEAYTGSDVELAKYIGEALGVEVRLKPMDFTSVLGSITTGKYDLAISALAYTPARAETMNLSKGYYFGDEDPQTAYGILVRKEDVDSIKSFNDLADKVVVAQNGSLQEQFVQEQIPAYKKYNRVSSTNDGFLMVETGKGD
;
A
#
# COMPACT_ATOMS: atom_id res chain seq x y z
N LEU A 1 9.59 -21.75 -17.71
CA LEU A 1 9.19 -21.57 -19.11
C LEU A 1 7.73 -21.08 -19.13
N LEU A 2 7.57 -19.76 -19.16
CA LEU A 2 6.27 -19.10 -19.33
C LEU A 2 5.99 -18.97 -20.82
N SER A 3 4.81 -19.39 -21.25
CA SER A 3 4.30 -19.17 -22.59
C SER A 3 3.22 -18.09 -22.51
N ALA A 4 3.48 -16.92 -23.10
CA ALA A 4 2.53 -15.83 -23.23
C ALA A 4 1.67 -16.07 -24.47
N ALA A 5 0.33 -16.02 -24.33
CA ALA A 5 -0.61 -15.98 -25.44
C ALA A 5 -1.05 -14.53 -25.68
N ALA A 6 -0.68 -14.01 -26.86
CA ALA A 6 -1.09 -12.70 -27.33
C ALA A 6 -2.49 -12.79 -27.97
N LEU A 7 -3.39 -11.89 -27.58
CA LEU A 7 -4.66 -11.61 -28.27
C LEU A 7 -4.55 -10.29 -29.02
N THR A 8 -4.53 -10.38 -30.33
CA THR A 8 -4.66 -9.28 -31.29
C THR A 8 -6.14 -8.94 -31.51
N GLY A 9 -6.49 -7.67 -31.41
CA GLY A 9 -7.81 -7.15 -31.79
C GLY A 9 -7.72 -5.73 -32.36
N CYS A 10 -8.22 -5.55 -33.59
CA CYS A 10 -8.05 -4.45 -34.53
C CYS A 10 -8.63 -3.07 -34.17
N SER A 11 -7.87 -2.08 -34.55
CA SER A 11 -8.14 -0.88 -35.39
C SER A 11 -9.41 -0.03 -35.16
N GLY A 12 -9.16 1.27 -34.93
CA GLY A 12 -10.11 2.38 -35.17
C GLY A 12 -9.37 3.71 -35.12
N SER A 13 -9.04 4.24 -36.30
CA SER A 13 -8.35 5.49 -36.58
C SER A 13 -9.25 6.70 -36.34
N SER A 14 -8.75 7.78 -35.73
CA SER A 14 -9.07 9.15 -36.15
C SER A 14 -8.03 10.13 -35.56
N ALA A 15 -7.29 10.73 -36.46
CA ALA A 15 -6.34 11.81 -36.22
C ALA A 15 -7.07 13.14 -36.03
N MET A 16 -6.65 13.94 -35.06
CA MET A 16 -6.73 15.41 -35.14
C MET A 16 -5.44 16.01 -34.58
N GLY A 17 -4.74 16.73 -35.45
CA GLY A 17 -3.51 17.38 -35.13
C GLY A 17 -3.71 18.64 -34.28
N ALA A 18 -2.79 18.89 -33.41
CA ALA A 18 -2.56 20.22 -32.84
C ALA A 18 -1.05 20.51 -32.85
N THR A 19 -0.69 21.53 -33.55
CA THR A 19 0.63 22.08 -33.79
C THR A 19 1.16 22.72 -32.49
N ILE A 20 2.37 22.33 -32.08
CA ILE A 20 3.12 23.00 -30.99
C ILE A 20 4.16 23.92 -31.61
N PRO A 21 4.25 25.18 -31.23
CA PRO A 21 5.39 26.05 -31.64
C PRO A 21 6.61 25.74 -30.75
N GLN A 22 7.74 25.46 -31.43
CA GLN A 22 9.06 25.46 -30.80
C GLN A 22 9.51 26.89 -30.55
N THR A 23 9.95 27.16 -29.32
CA THR A 23 10.87 28.29 -29.05
C THR A 23 12.11 27.75 -28.35
N THR A 24 13.22 27.93 -29.03
CA THR A 24 14.60 27.78 -28.57
C THR A 24 14.95 28.90 -27.61
N SER A 25 15.54 28.62 -26.45
CA SER A 25 16.69 29.36 -25.90
C SER A 25 17.25 28.64 -24.69
N GLY A 26 18.52 28.33 -24.71
CA GLY A 26 19.25 27.71 -23.63
C GLY A 26 19.52 28.70 -22.50
N GLU A 27 19.43 28.19 -21.28
CA GLU A 27 20.07 28.80 -20.12
C GLU A 27 20.45 27.72 -19.12
N THR A 28 21.74 27.68 -18.81
CA THR A 28 22.39 26.80 -17.87
C THR A 28 21.98 27.22 -16.45
N ALA A 29 21.17 26.44 -15.74
CA ALA A 29 20.85 26.69 -14.34
C ALA A 29 21.59 25.70 -13.47
N THR A 30 22.50 26.21 -12.66
CA THR A 30 23.11 25.60 -11.49
C THR A 30 22.01 25.19 -10.46
N PRO A 31 22.16 24.09 -9.74
CA PRO A 31 21.19 23.73 -8.67
C PRO A 31 21.39 24.64 -7.47
N GLN A 32 20.45 25.54 -7.25
CA GLN A 32 20.34 26.31 -6.02
C GLN A 32 19.55 25.44 -5.01
N THR A 33 20.21 25.06 -3.92
CA THR A 33 19.63 24.55 -2.70
C THR A 33 18.84 25.68 -2.02
N ASP A 34 17.55 25.71 -2.23
CA ASP A 34 16.64 26.55 -1.44
C ASP A 34 15.76 25.67 -0.56
N ALA A 35 16.26 25.40 0.64
CA ALA A 35 15.45 24.93 1.76
C ALA A 35 14.67 26.12 2.34
N GLY A 36 13.74 26.64 1.57
CA GLY A 36 12.77 27.65 2.01
C GLY A 36 11.53 26.95 2.54
N ILE A 37 11.48 26.64 3.84
CA ILE A 37 10.26 26.28 4.54
C ILE A 37 9.35 27.51 4.51
N ILE A 38 8.31 27.48 3.69
CA ILE A 38 7.24 28.47 3.75
C ILE A 38 6.42 28.15 5.00
N ALA A 39 6.72 28.85 6.10
CA ALA A 39 5.85 28.93 7.24
C ALA A 39 4.61 29.73 6.82
N SER A 40 3.55 29.04 6.41
CA SER A 40 2.22 29.64 6.32
C SER A 40 1.67 29.71 7.73
N GLU A 41 1.62 30.93 8.27
CA GLU A 41 0.93 31.22 9.52
C GLU A 41 -0.55 30.90 9.37
N THR A 42 -0.96 29.75 9.91
CA THR A 42 -2.36 29.42 10.14
C THR A 42 -2.62 29.56 11.65
N THR A 43 -3.13 30.69 12.04
CA THR A 43 -3.60 30.96 13.39
C THR A 43 -4.73 30.01 13.76
N GLY A 44 -4.51 29.19 14.82
CA GLY A 44 -5.60 28.59 15.61
C GLY A 44 -6.07 27.21 15.13
N SER A 45 -5.21 26.23 15.06
CA SER A 45 -5.57 24.80 15.10
C SER A 45 -4.40 24.06 15.77
N ASN A 46 -4.70 23.12 16.66
CA ASN A 46 -3.71 22.19 17.18
C ASN A 46 -3.00 21.54 15.98
N ASN A 47 -1.84 22.07 15.59
CA ASN A 47 -1.09 21.56 14.49
C ASN A 47 -0.35 20.32 14.98
N ARG A 48 -0.82 19.12 14.61
CA ARG A 48 -0.23 17.83 14.99
C ARG A 48 1.29 17.79 14.76
N LEU A 49 1.77 18.45 13.71
CA LEU A 49 3.22 18.55 13.47
C LEU A 49 3.95 19.30 14.59
N ASN A 50 3.40 20.41 15.09
CA ASN A 50 3.99 21.15 16.21
C ASN A 50 4.03 20.29 17.46
N GLU A 51 2.97 19.57 17.77
CA GLU A 51 2.93 18.62 18.91
C GLU A 51 4.02 17.55 18.79
N ILE A 52 4.24 16.98 17.59
CA ILE A 52 5.31 16.01 17.32
C ILE A 52 6.68 16.63 17.56
N LEU A 53 6.94 17.82 17.02
CA LEU A 53 8.22 18.52 17.17
C LEU A 53 8.49 18.91 18.64
N GLU A 54 7.48 19.42 19.34
CA GLU A 54 7.59 19.80 20.76
C GLU A 54 7.87 18.61 21.67
N ARG A 55 7.23 17.47 21.46
CA ARG A 55 7.42 16.26 22.26
C ARG A 55 8.64 15.42 21.85
N GLY A 56 9.23 15.69 20.66
CA GLY A 56 10.46 15.08 20.17
C GLY A 56 10.32 13.65 19.64
N TYR A 57 9.11 13.15 19.40
CA TYR A 57 8.88 11.83 18.79
C TYR A 57 7.62 11.80 17.93
N ILE A 58 7.59 10.87 16.97
CA ILE A 58 6.43 10.54 16.14
C ILE A 58 6.01 9.09 16.35
N GLU A 59 4.71 8.85 16.54
CA GLU A 59 4.13 7.50 16.68
C GLU A 59 3.53 7.04 15.36
N ILE A 60 4.04 5.93 14.83
CA ILE A 60 3.69 5.42 13.50
C ILE A 60 3.09 4.03 13.63
N ALA A 61 1.80 3.91 13.29
CA ALA A 61 1.09 2.63 13.23
C ALA A 61 1.52 1.82 12.00
N THR A 62 1.78 0.53 12.17
CA THR A 62 2.18 -0.39 11.11
C THR A 62 1.75 -1.82 11.40
N GLU A 63 1.48 -2.61 10.36
CA GLU A 63 1.25 -4.05 10.47
C GLU A 63 2.51 -4.80 10.01
N PRO A 64 3.36 -5.33 10.88
CA PRO A 64 4.66 -5.87 10.51
C PRO A 64 4.60 -7.32 9.98
N TYR A 65 3.66 -7.62 9.09
CA TYR A 65 3.47 -8.94 8.50
C TYR A 65 3.29 -8.91 6.98
N PHE A 66 3.68 -7.80 6.33
CA PHE A 66 3.51 -7.59 4.90
C PHE A 66 4.86 -7.34 4.19
N ALA A 67 5.68 -8.40 4.07
CA ALA A 67 6.95 -8.33 3.35
C ALA A 67 6.72 -8.05 1.83
N PRO A 68 7.58 -7.26 1.19
CA PRO A 68 8.81 -6.65 1.68
C PRO A 68 8.64 -5.24 2.28
N ASN A 69 7.40 -4.77 2.44
CA ASN A 69 7.12 -3.41 2.87
C ASN A 69 7.38 -3.22 4.37
N GLU A 70 6.75 -4.02 5.21
CA GLU A 70 6.94 -4.05 6.66
C GLU A 70 6.83 -5.48 7.19
N PHE A 71 7.89 -5.95 7.84
CA PHE A 71 7.93 -7.30 8.39
C PHE A 71 8.91 -7.43 9.55
N ILE A 72 8.85 -8.57 10.25
CA ILE A 72 9.73 -8.90 11.36
C ILE A 72 10.89 -9.75 10.84
N ASP A 73 12.13 -9.28 11.04
CA ASP A 73 13.34 -10.07 10.85
C ASP A 73 13.52 -11.01 12.05
N PRO A 74 13.36 -12.34 11.86
CA PRO A 74 13.44 -13.29 12.97
C PRO A 74 14.84 -13.46 13.57
N THR A 75 15.86 -12.88 12.94
CA THR A 75 17.24 -12.92 13.42
C THR A 75 17.56 -11.79 14.39
N LYS A 76 16.65 -10.81 14.53
CA LYS A 76 16.79 -9.64 15.38
C LYS A 76 15.74 -9.63 16.49
N SER A 77 15.84 -8.69 17.42
CA SER A 77 14.91 -8.54 18.54
C SER A 77 14.61 -7.07 18.84
N GLY A 78 13.49 -6.83 19.53
CA GLY A 78 13.04 -5.48 19.84
C GLY A 78 12.69 -4.67 18.59
N GLU A 79 12.92 -3.36 18.64
CA GLU A 79 12.60 -2.46 17.52
C GLU A 79 13.45 -2.70 16.27
N GLU A 80 14.67 -3.21 16.43
CA GLU A 80 15.54 -3.57 15.29
C GLU A 80 15.01 -4.74 14.46
N ALA A 81 14.07 -5.51 14.98
CA ALA A 81 13.45 -6.60 14.26
C ALA A 81 12.49 -6.10 13.16
N TYR A 82 11.93 -4.90 13.30
CA TYR A 82 11.08 -4.32 12.27
C TYR A 82 11.92 -3.82 11.10
N THR A 83 11.58 -4.28 9.90
CA THR A 83 12.33 -3.99 8.66
C THR A 83 11.39 -3.94 7.45
N GLY A 84 11.90 -3.43 6.33
CA GLY A 84 11.17 -3.27 5.08
C GLY A 84 11.12 -1.83 4.60
N SER A 85 10.65 -1.61 3.37
CA SER A 85 10.65 -0.28 2.74
C SER A 85 9.84 0.76 3.54
N ASP A 86 8.72 0.37 4.12
CA ASP A 86 7.85 1.25 4.90
C ASP A 86 8.47 1.59 6.26
N VAL A 87 9.22 0.65 6.86
CA VAL A 87 9.98 0.90 8.09
C VAL A 87 11.13 1.87 7.81
N GLU A 88 11.83 1.73 6.70
CA GLU A 88 12.89 2.66 6.30
C GLU A 88 12.31 4.06 5.96
N LEU A 89 11.14 4.13 5.32
CA LEU A 89 10.43 5.39 5.10
C LEU A 89 10.05 6.05 6.43
N ALA A 90 9.58 5.29 7.42
CA ALA A 90 9.28 5.79 8.75
C ALA A 90 10.51 6.41 9.42
N LYS A 91 11.66 5.72 9.38
CA LYS A 91 12.94 6.21 9.90
C LYS A 91 13.40 7.50 9.21
N TYR A 92 13.30 7.52 7.87
CA TYR A 92 13.64 8.70 7.07
C TYR A 92 12.78 9.93 7.46
N ILE A 93 11.47 9.73 7.69
CA ILE A 93 10.57 10.81 8.13
C ILE A 93 11.00 11.33 9.51
N GLY A 94 11.29 10.45 10.45
CA GLY A 94 11.77 10.86 11.78
C GLY A 94 13.07 11.62 11.72
N GLU A 95 14.04 11.16 10.93
CA GLU A 95 15.31 11.84 10.70
C GLU A 95 15.10 13.23 10.08
N ALA A 96 14.27 13.34 9.05
CA ALA A 96 13.96 14.60 8.36
C ALA A 96 13.26 15.63 9.29
N LEU A 97 12.46 15.15 10.24
CA LEU A 97 11.79 15.99 11.25
C LEU A 97 12.68 16.25 12.49
N GLY A 98 13.78 15.53 12.65
CA GLY A 98 14.64 15.61 13.84
C GLY A 98 13.98 15.06 15.10
N VAL A 99 13.14 14.01 14.97
CA VAL A 99 12.41 13.39 16.08
C VAL A 99 12.61 11.87 16.12
N GLU A 100 12.43 11.28 17.31
CA GLU A 100 12.44 9.83 17.50
C GLU A 100 11.24 9.17 16.81
N VAL A 101 11.45 8.06 16.12
CA VAL A 101 10.36 7.23 15.57
C VAL A 101 9.98 6.15 16.57
N ARG A 102 8.69 6.05 16.88
CA ARG A 102 8.12 4.99 17.73
C ARG A 102 7.12 4.19 16.91
N LEU A 103 7.53 3.03 16.43
CA LEU A 103 6.65 2.12 15.73
C LEU A 103 5.61 1.53 16.69
N LYS A 104 4.36 1.45 16.22
CA LYS A 104 3.22 0.88 16.94
C LYS A 104 2.70 -0.31 16.14
N PRO A 105 3.26 -1.52 16.36
CA PRO A 105 2.86 -2.71 15.64
C PRO A 105 1.46 -3.17 16.07
N MET A 106 0.62 -3.50 15.10
CA MET A 106 -0.73 -4.02 15.33
C MET A 106 -1.25 -4.71 14.07
N ASP A 107 -2.44 -5.33 14.14
CA ASP A 107 -3.12 -5.86 12.96
C ASP A 107 -3.62 -4.72 12.05
N PHE A 108 -3.83 -5.04 10.76
CA PHE A 108 -4.15 -4.05 9.73
C PHE A 108 -5.44 -3.25 10.03
N THR A 109 -6.48 -3.91 10.54
CA THR A 109 -7.73 -3.23 10.91
C THR A 109 -7.50 -2.22 12.03
N SER A 110 -6.67 -2.57 13.00
CA SER A 110 -6.28 -1.67 14.09
C SER A 110 -5.42 -0.50 13.59
N VAL A 111 -4.56 -0.71 12.59
CA VAL A 111 -3.83 0.40 11.92
C VAL A 111 -4.81 1.41 11.36
N LEU A 112 -5.79 0.97 10.55
CA LEU A 112 -6.81 1.85 9.98
C LEU A 112 -7.62 2.58 11.07
N GLY A 113 -8.09 1.86 12.07
CA GLY A 113 -8.86 2.42 13.19
C GLY A 113 -8.06 3.43 14.01
N SER A 114 -6.76 3.22 14.18
CA SER A 114 -5.90 4.11 14.96
C SER A 114 -5.73 5.49 14.32
N ILE A 115 -5.71 5.56 13.00
CA ILE A 115 -5.59 6.83 12.27
C ILE A 115 -6.92 7.56 12.20
N THR A 116 -8.02 6.87 11.91
CA THR A 116 -9.35 7.49 11.87
C THR A 116 -9.75 8.08 13.22
N THR A 117 -9.28 7.53 14.32
CA THR A 117 -9.53 8.05 15.68
C THR A 117 -8.47 9.05 16.16
N GLY A 118 -7.42 9.31 15.39
CA GLY A 118 -6.33 10.20 15.77
C GLY A 118 -5.47 9.67 16.93
N LYS A 119 -5.49 8.35 17.18
CA LYS A 119 -4.73 7.72 18.28
C LYS A 119 -3.22 7.83 18.08
N TYR A 120 -2.75 7.66 16.85
CA TYR A 120 -1.36 7.82 16.46
C TYR A 120 -1.23 8.92 15.42
N ASP A 121 -0.01 9.33 15.12
CA ASP A 121 0.27 10.48 14.26
C ASP A 121 0.21 10.13 12.79
N LEU A 122 0.70 8.96 12.44
CA LEU A 122 0.86 8.49 11.08
C LEU A 122 0.62 6.98 11.02
N ALA A 123 0.17 6.49 9.86
CA ALA A 123 0.24 5.08 9.50
C ALA A 123 1.09 4.92 8.26
N ILE A 124 2.04 3.98 8.30
CA ILE A 124 2.80 3.52 7.14
C ILE A 124 2.72 2.00 7.15
N SER A 125 1.97 1.41 6.20
CA SER A 125 1.67 -0.01 6.19
C SER A 125 1.11 -0.44 4.83
N ALA A 126 1.84 -0.16 3.75
CA ALA A 126 1.46 -0.45 2.37
C ALA A 126 0.02 -0.06 2.03
N LEU A 127 -0.44 1.08 2.55
CA LEU A 127 -1.81 1.54 2.46
C LEU A 127 -2.15 2.02 1.03
N ALA A 128 -2.91 1.22 0.30
CA ALA A 128 -3.43 1.64 -1.00
C ALA A 128 -4.43 2.81 -0.87
N TYR A 129 -4.39 3.73 -1.82
CA TYR A 129 -5.43 4.74 -1.95
C TYR A 129 -6.77 4.08 -2.30
N THR A 130 -7.82 4.44 -1.60
CA THR A 130 -9.21 4.20 -2.00
C THR A 130 -10.07 5.43 -1.71
N PRO A 131 -11.13 5.70 -2.50
CA PRO A 131 -12.05 6.80 -2.21
C PRO A 131 -12.62 6.74 -0.78
N ALA A 132 -13.01 5.56 -0.32
CA ALA A 132 -13.55 5.36 1.03
C ALA A 132 -12.54 5.70 2.13
N ARG A 133 -11.26 5.41 1.94
CA ARG A 133 -10.20 5.83 2.88
C ARG A 133 -9.99 7.34 2.85
N ALA A 134 -10.03 7.95 1.66
CA ALA A 134 -9.88 9.40 1.51
C ALA A 134 -11.02 10.21 2.18
N GLU A 135 -12.19 9.60 2.39
CA GLU A 135 -13.31 10.23 3.13
C GLU A 135 -13.06 10.29 4.66
N THR A 136 -12.24 9.38 5.19
CA THR A 136 -12.09 9.20 6.64
C THR A 136 -10.68 9.50 7.16
N MET A 137 -9.69 9.63 6.28
CA MET A 137 -8.30 9.92 6.64
C MET A 137 -7.60 10.77 5.57
N ASN A 138 -6.58 11.50 5.98
CA ASN A 138 -5.71 12.21 5.04
C ASN A 138 -4.66 11.22 4.49
N LEU A 139 -4.65 11.07 3.17
CA LEU A 139 -3.69 10.22 2.48
C LEU A 139 -2.55 11.07 1.89
N SER A 140 -1.32 10.58 1.99
CA SER A 140 -0.17 11.18 1.34
C SER A 140 -0.23 11.05 -0.18
N LYS A 141 0.72 11.66 -0.88
CA LYS A 141 1.02 11.28 -2.28
C LYS A 141 1.49 9.82 -2.28
N GLY A 142 1.18 9.11 -3.38
CA GLY A 142 1.70 7.77 -3.58
C GLY A 142 3.23 7.76 -3.58
N TYR A 143 3.82 6.75 -2.97
CA TYR A 143 5.28 6.53 -2.94
C TYR A 143 5.68 5.18 -3.56
N TYR A 144 4.70 4.33 -3.90
CA TYR A 144 4.87 3.07 -4.62
C TYR A 144 3.80 2.95 -5.72
N PHE A 145 4.21 2.57 -6.92
CA PHE A 145 3.39 2.52 -8.14
C PHE A 145 3.63 1.21 -8.90
N GLY A 146 3.57 0.08 -8.19
CA GLY A 146 3.86 -1.24 -8.76
C GLY A 146 2.70 -1.86 -9.54
N ASP A 147 1.51 -1.41 -9.35
CA ASP A 147 0.27 -1.96 -9.93
C ASP A 147 0.08 -1.66 -11.43
N GLU A 148 0.87 -0.77 -12.00
CA GLU A 148 0.93 -0.55 -13.46
C GLU A 148 1.73 -1.64 -14.20
N ASP A 149 2.59 -2.37 -13.49
CA ASP A 149 3.36 -3.49 -14.03
C ASP A 149 2.58 -4.81 -13.84
N PRO A 150 2.25 -5.55 -14.92
CA PRO A 150 1.58 -6.85 -14.80
C PRO A 150 2.30 -7.88 -13.92
N GLN A 151 3.60 -7.72 -13.67
CA GLN A 151 4.38 -8.60 -12.79
C GLN A 151 4.19 -8.28 -11.32
N THR A 152 3.73 -7.07 -10.99
CA THR A 152 3.50 -6.59 -9.62
C THR A 152 2.03 -6.30 -9.34
N ALA A 153 1.14 -6.52 -10.33
CA ALA A 153 -0.29 -6.38 -10.19
C ALA A 153 -0.88 -7.39 -9.19
N TYR A 154 -2.02 -7.04 -8.60
CA TYR A 154 -2.75 -7.95 -7.73
C TYR A 154 -3.20 -9.21 -8.46
N GLY A 155 -3.07 -10.35 -7.80
CA GLY A 155 -3.43 -11.64 -8.34
C GLY A 155 -4.08 -12.54 -7.29
N ILE A 156 -4.52 -13.71 -7.74
CA ILE A 156 -5.03 -14.76 -6.86
C ILE A 156 -3.92 -15.80 -6.66
N LEU A 157 -3.59 -16.06 -5.40
CA LEU A 157 -2.72 -17.15 -5.02
C LEU A 157 -3.55 -18.43 -4.91
N VAL A 158 -3.12 -19.49 -5.58
CA VAL A 158 -3.70 -20.83 -5.49
C VAL A 158 -2.62 -21.88 -5.25
N ARG A 159 -2.98 -23.06 -4.76
CA ARG A 159 -2.04 -24.17 -4.69
C ARG A 159 -1.60 -24.58 -6.09
N LYS A 160 -0.40 -25.16 -6.18
CA LYS A 160 0.18 -25.58 -7.46
C LYS A 160 -0.70 -26.59 -8.22
N GLU A 161 -1.35 -27.48 -7.49
CA GLU A 161 -2.26 -28.48 -8.05
C GLU A 161 -3.55 -27.87 -8.61
N ASP A 162 -3.96 -26.70 -8.12
CA ASP A 162 -5.20 -26.03 -8.53
C ASP A 162 -5.01 -25.04 -9.70
N VAL A 163 -3.76 -24.75 -10.07
CA VAL A 163 -3.41 -23.75 -11.08
C VAL A 163 -4.06 -24.02 -12.44
N ASP A 164 -4.35 -25.27 -12.80
CA ASP A 164 -5.00 -25.63 -14.06
C ASP A 164 -6.52 -25.60 -13.97
N SER A 165 -7.10 -25.65 -12.79
CA SER A 165 -8.55 -25.64 -12.55
C SER A 165 -9.09 -24.24 -12.22
N ILE A 166 -8.25 -23.30 -11.74
CA ILE A 166 -8.64 -21.94 -11.41
C ILE A 166 -7.93 -20.97 -12.37
N LYS A 167 -8.64 -20.51 -13.38
CA LYS A 167 -8.14 -19.59 -14.44
C LYS A 167 -8.85 -18.25 -14.46
N SER A 168 -10.00 -18.16 -13.81
CA SER A 168 -10.85 -16.97 -13.78
C SER A 168 -11.60 -16.85 -12.45
N PHE A 169 -12.18 -15.68 -12.18
CA PHE A 169 -13.04 -15.48 -11.00
C PHE A 169 -14.27 -16.38 -10.98
N ASN A 170 -14.77 -16.84 -12.14
CA ASN A 170 -15.92 -17.76 -12.20
C ASN A 170 -15.57 -19.16 -11.66
N ASP A 171 -14.32 -19.57 -11.72
CA ASP A 171 -13.86 -20.87 -11.22
C ASP A 171 -13.79 -20.93 -9.68
N LEU A 172 -14.07 -19.80 -9.02
CA LEU A 172 -14.10 -19.69 -7.57
C LEU A 172 -15.48 -19.99 -6.96
N ALA A 173 -16.50 -20.27 -7.75
CA ALA A 173 -17.88 -20.41 -7.28
C ALA A 173 -18.08 -21.49 -6.20
N ASP A 174 -17.30 -22.57 -6.22
CA ASP A 174 -17.31 -23.66 -5.25
C ASP A 174 -16.14 -23.62 -4.26
N LYS A 175 -15.33 -22.56 -4.27
CA LYS A 175 -14.08 -22.43 -3.53
C LYS A 175 -14.23 -21.63 -2.23
N VAL A 176 -13.26 -21.84 -1.33
CA VAL A 176 -13.11 -21.05 -0.11
C VAL A 176 -12.11 -19.93 -0.36
N VAL A 177 -12.62 -18.73 -0.54
CA VAL A 177 -11.81 -17.53 -0.79
C VAL A 177 -11.35 -16.93 0.53
N VAL A 178 -10.11 -16.42 0.56
CA VAL A 178 -9.49 -15.82 1.75
C VAL A 178 -8.92 -14.46 1.40
N ALA A 179 -9.18 -13.45 2.21
CA ALA A 179 -8.46 -12.17 2.14
C ALA A 179 -8.34 -11.54 3.54
N GLN A 180 -7.39 -10.62 3.67
CA GLN A 180 -7.18 -9.90 4.91
C GLN A 180 -8.30 -8.89 5.14
N ASN A 181 -8.80 -8.83 6.38
CA ASN A 181 -9.89 -7.94 6.78
C ASN A 181 -9.48 -6.46 6.64
N GLY A 182 -10.36 -5.66 6.01
CA GLY A 182 -10.14 -4.22 5.76
C GLY A 182 -9.13 -3.90 4.65
N SER A 183 -8.58 -4.91 3.96
CA SER A 183 -7.62 -4.72 2.87
C SER A 183 -8.29 -4.35 1.54
N LEU A 184 -7.48 -3.87 0.59
CA LEU A 184 -7.93 -3.69 -0.80
C LEU A 184 -8.30 -5.03 -1.46
N GLN A 185 -7.61 -6.10 -1.09
CA GLN A 185 -7.91 -7.45 -1.56
C GLN A 185 -9.31 -7.91 -1.13
N GLU A 186 -9.75 -7.57 0.10
CA GLU A 186 -11.13 -7.82 0.51
C GLU A 186 -12.14 -7.06 -0.38
N GLN A 187 -11.86 -5.81 -0.71
CA GLN A 187 -12.70 -5.04 -1.63
C GLN A 187 -12.78 -5.73 -3.00
N PHE A 188 -11.67 -6.20 -3.56
CA PHE A 188 -11.65 -6.94 -4.82
C PHE A 188 -12.48 -8.24 -4.74
N VAL A 189 -12.43 -8.97 -3.62
CA VAL A 189 -13.29 -10.15 -3.44
C VAL A 189 -14.76 -9.77 -3.55
N GLN A 190 -15.17 -8.67 -2.91
CA GLN A 190 -16.56 -8.22 -2.90
C GLN A 190 -17.03 -7.68 -4.25
N GLU A 191 -16.16 -7.02 -5.00
CA GLU A 191 -16.51 -6.32 -6.24
C GLU A 191 -16.33 -7.19 -7.49
N GLN A 192 -15.35 -8.10 -7.50
CA GLN A 192 -14.90 -8.76 -8.71
C GLN A 192 -15.20 -10.27 -8.74
N ILE A 193 -15.34 -10.93 -7.57
CA ILE A 193 -15.61 -12.36 -7.54
C ILE A 193 -17.12 -12.58 -7.51
N PRO A 194 -17.73 -13.13 -8.59
CA PRO A 194 -19.19 -13.21 -8.70
C PRO A 194 -19.84 -14.22 -7.76
N ALA A 195 -19.11 -15.27 -7.38
CA ALA A 195 -19.58 -16.31 -6.46
C ALA A 195 -18.39 -17.04 -5.81
N TYR A 196 -18.61 -17.51 -4.61
CA TYR A 196 -17.70 -18.40 -3.85
C TYR A 196 -18.50 -19.25 -2.88
N LYS A 197 -17.98 -20.42 -2.49
CA LYS A 197 -18.62 -21.31 -1.50
C LYS A 197 -18.57 -20.69 -0.10
N LYS A 198 -17.45 -20.09 0.25
CA LYS A 198 -17.22 -19.44 1.55
C LYS A 198 -16.17 -18.35 1.41
N TYR A 199 -16.33 -17.26 2.16
CA TYR A 199 -15.32 -16.24 2.32
C TYR A 199 -14.80 -16.21 3.76
N ASN A 200 -13.50 -16.34 3.94
CA ASN A 200 -12.82 -16.22 5.23
C ASN A 200 -12.01 -14.93 5.29
N ARG A 201 -12.27 -14.13 6.30
CA ARG A 201 -11.43 -12.98 6.68
C ARG A 201 -10.32 -13.45 7.60
N VAL A 202 -9.10 -12.98 7.34
CA VAL A 202 -7.93 -13.24 8.19
C VAL A 202 -7.36 -11.93 8.72
N SER A 203 -6.60 -12.01 9.81
CA SER A 203 -5.97 -10.83 10.42
C SER A 203 -4.69 -10.41 9.72
N SER A 204 -3.96 -11.33 9.10
CA SER A 204 -2.76 -11.05 8.32
C SER A 204 -2.76 -11.79 6.98
N THR A 205 -2.01 -11.27 6.01
CA THR A 205 -1.80 -11.94 4.72
C THR A 205 -1.11 -13.30 4.89
N ASN A 206 -0.20 -13.42 5.87
CA ASN A 206 0.47 -14.67 6.20
C ASN A 206 -0.51 -15.76 6.67
N ASP A 207 -1.53 -15.41 7.46
CA ASP A 207 -2.60 -16.34 7.83
C ASP A 207 -3.37 -16.84 6.60
N GLY A 208 -3.60 -15.94 5.63
CA GLY A 208 -4.21 -16.28 4.34
C GLY A 208 -3.39 -17.29 3.55
N PHE A 209 -2.09 -17.06 3.42
CA PHE A 209 -1.17 -18.00 2.75
C PHE A 209 -1.16 -19.36 3.43
N LEU A 210 -1.09 -19.40 4.77
CA LEU A 210 -1.14 -20.65 5.53
C LEU A 210 -2.47 -21.40 5.36
N MET A 211 -3.59 -20.68 5.25
CA MET A 211 -4.88 -21.30 4.97
C MET A 211 -4.91 -21.97 3.59
N VAL A 212 -4.37 -21.32 2.56
CA VAL A 212 -4.29 -21.90 1.21
C VAL A 212 -3.34 -23.11 1.21
N GLU A 213 -2.15 -22.99 1.80
CA GLU A 213 -1.17 -24.06 1.90
C GLU A 213 -1.72 -25.31 2.60
N THR A 214 -2.50 -25.12 3.66
CA THR A 214 -3.06 -26.22 4.47
C THR A 214 -4.43 -26.73 3.97
N GLY A 215 -4.92 -26.22 2.83
CA GLY A 215 -6.20 -26.63 2.24
C GLY A 215 -7.45 -26.16 3.02
N LYS A 216 -7.30 -25.14 3.87
CA LYS A 216 -8.42 -24.47 4.57
C LYS A 216 -8.99 -23.31 3.74
N GLY A 217 -8.26 -22.86 2.73
CA GLY A 217 -8.62 -21.97 1.65
C GLY A 217 -8.18 -22.60 0.32
N ASP A 218 -8.71 -22.12 -0.81
CA ASP A 218 -8.43 -22.64 -2.16
C ASP A 218 -7.51 -21.72 -3.02
#